data_22dee3a2995a97d4a0ff36d514b29603
#
_entry.id   22dee3a2995a97d4a0ff36d514b29603
#
_cell.length_a   1.000
_cell.length_b   1.000
_cell.length_c   1.000
_cell.angle_alpha   90.00
_cell.angle_beta   90.00
_cell.angle_gamma   90.00
#
_symmetry.space_group_name_H-M   'P 1'
#
loop_
_entity.id
_entity.type
_entity.pdbx_description
1 polymer ?
#
loop_
_entity_poly.entity_id
_entity_poly.type
_entity_poly.pdbx_seq_one_letter_code
_entity_poly.pdbx_strand_id
1 'polypeptide(L)'
;MFEFAGYSVQMGWDNSGRGMEGLSHSAYQGTISLPLIVIWGVWIARNSFIFKDKEVPPEIIAVKSISISSAFRQKPRPVRTKNLSIIEIEKSRPWGFFDGASQNNLCGGGAVLFLSDNHYFKIAIGLGEGSNNYAEILSLKLLLAFATEQNVKDITIYGDSMNVINWTKGTQRCINLTLQNLLEDVLMLITSLETFSCHHVYRAQNQAADQESKRGLLLSKGQWKITEFHGAQISDIIHEPFSH
;
A
#
# COMPACT_ATOMS: atom_id res chain seq x y z
N MET A 1 22.90 32.40 -4.00
CA MET A 1 24.26 32.20 -3.43
C MET A 1 24.16 32.64 -1.99
N PHE A 2 24.08 31.72 -1.06
CA PHE A 2 24.04 32.00 0.38
C PHE A 2 25.37 31.52 0.96
N GLU A 3 26.25 32.46 1.33
CA GLU A 3 27.46 32.13 2.08
C GLU A 3 27.10 31.99 3.57
N PHE A 4 27.26 30.80 4.11
CA PHE A 4 27.22 30.56 5.54
C PHE A 4 28.60 30.06 6.00
N ALA A 5 29.28 30.88 6.77
CA ALA A 5 30.43 30.54 7.62
C ALA A 5 31.48 29.60 6.96
N GLY A 6 32.05 29.99 5.84
CA GLY A 6 33.26 29.35 5.31
C GLY A 6 33.11 27.99 4.63
N TYR A 7 31.90 27.55 4.34
CA TYR A 7 31.62 26.33 3.56
C TYR A 7 30.87 26.68 2.29
N SER A 8 31.58 26.74 1.16
CA SER A 8 30.96 26.81 -0.16
C SER A 8 30.46 25.42 -0.55
N VAL A 9 29.14 25.23 -0.64
CA VAL A 9 28.55 24.04 -1.31
C VAL A 9 28.43 24.40 -2.78
N GLN A 10 29.41 24.00 -3.58
CA GLN A 10 29.32 23.98 -5.03
C GLN A 10 28.49 22.79 -5.45
N MET A 11 27.25 23.00 -5.87
CA MET A 11 26.48 22.02 -6.66
C MET A 11 26.98 22.12 -8.10
N GLY A 12 27.97 21.29 -8.45
CA GLY A 12 28.41 21.10 -9.82
C GLY A 12 27.51 20.10 -10.52
N TRP A 13 26.72 20.58 -11.46
CA TRP A 13 26.15 19.73 -12.51
C TRP A 13 27.15 19.76 -13.67
N ASP A 14 27.69 18.61 -14.08
CA ASP A 14 28.38 18.52 -15.34
C ASP A 14 27.36 18.35 -16.48
N ASN A 15 27.66 18.90 -17.63
CA ASN A 15 26.81 18.88 -18.81
C ASN A 15 26.69 17.48 -19.48
N SER A 16 27.16 16.42 -18.86
CA SER A 16 27.21 15.07 -19.44
C SER A 16 26.16 14.11 -18.88
N GLY A 17 25.37 14.49 -17.86
CA GLY A 17 24.27 13.68 -17.32
C GLY A 17 24.68 12.33 -16.70
N ARG A 18 25.98 12.13 -16.42
CA ARG A 18 26.48 10.92 -15.75
C ARG A 18 26.63 11.18 -14.28
N GLY A 19 25.84 10.48 -13.47
CA GLY A 19 25.98 10.44 -12.03
C GLY A 19 27.36 9.96 -11.60
N MET A 20 27.94 10.62 -10.60
CA MET A 20 29.19 10.19 -9.97
C MET A 20 28.98 8.79 -9.34
N GLU A 21 29.32 7.74 -10.06
CA GLU A 21 29.59 6.42 -9.52
C GLU A 21 30.90 6.50 -8.73
N GLY A 22 30.83 6.40 -7.40
CA GLY A 22 32.06 6.28 -6.61
C GLY A 22 31.99 6.71 -5.13
N LEU A 23 30.90 7.22 -4.63
CA LEU A 23 30.74 7.47 -3.19
C LEU A 23 29.92 6.34 -2.55
N SER A 24 30.52 5.62 -1.59
CA SER A 24 29.88 4.53 -0.90
C SER A 24 28.52 4.96 -0.35
N HIS A 25 27.50 4.10 -0.50
CA HIS A 25 26.11 4.32 -0.06
C HIS A 25 25.98 4.76 1.42
N SER A 26 26.99 4.50 2.23
CA SER A 26 27.10 4.90 3.64
C SER A 26 27.37 6.39 3.85
N ALA A 27 28.09 7.05 2.94
CA ALA A 27 28.40 8.49 3.05
C ALA A 27 27.21 9.37 2.68
N TYR A 28 26.32 8.89 1.80
CA TYR A 28 25.15 9.66 1.33
C TYR A 28 24.01 9.69 2.37
N GLN A 29 23.80 8.64 3.16
CA GLN A 29 22.73 8.60 4.16
C GLN A 29 22.90 9.58 5.33
N GLY A 30 24.12 10.01 5.61
CA GLY A 30 24.40 11.01 6.65
C GLY A 30 24.14 12.47 6.22
N THR A 31 24.16 12.75 4.91
CA THR A 31 24.08 14.11 4.37
C THR A 31 22.64 14.56 4.08
N ILE A 32 21.72 13.63 3.86
CA ILE A 32 20.30 13.94 3.52
C ILE A 32 19.52 14.44 4.75
N SER A 33 19.87 14.00 5.96
CA SER A 33 19.14 14.41 7.17
C SER A 33 19.48 15.83 7.64
N LEU A 34 20.68 16.31 7.40
CA LEU A 34 21.12 17.63 7.88
C LEU A 34 20.28 18.79 7.30
N PRO A 35 20.01 18.89 5.99
CA PRO A 35 19.15 19.93 5.44
C PRO A 35 17.74 19.94 6.06
N LEU A 36 17.14 18.77 6.27
CA LEU A 36 15.82 18.67 6.89
C LEU A 36 15.83 19.10 8.36
N ILE A 37 16.89 18.77 9.10
CA ILE A 37 17.07 19.19 10.50
C ILE A 37 17.25 20.72 10.58
N VAL A 38 17.99 21.31 9.65
CA VAL A 38 18.17 22.77 9.57
C VAL A 38 16.85 23.46 9.26
N ILE A 39 16.10 23.01 8.25
CA ILE A 39 14.79 23.54 7.89
C ILE A 39 13.82 23.48 9.08
N TRP A 40 13.79 22.36 9.79
CA TRP A 40 12.98 22.19 11.00
C TRP A 40 13.42 23.14 12.13
N GLY A 41 14.73 23.33 12.33
CA GLY A 41 15.29 24.30 13.29
C GLY A 41 14.90 25.73 12.99
N VAL A 42 14.96 26.14 11.71
CA VAL A 42 14.52 27.47 11.25
C VAL A 42 13.01 27.65 11.47
N TRP A 43 12.20 26.64 11.18
CA TRP A 43 10.76 26.67 11.41
C TRP A 43 10.41 26.84 12.91
N ILE A 44 11.11 26.13 13.80
CA ILE A 44 10.95 26.30 15.26
C ILE A 44 11.34 27.70 15.70
N ALA A 45 12.47 28.25 15.21
CA ALA A 45 12.91 29.57 15.54
C ALA A 45 11.90 30.64 15.09
N ARG A 46 11.38 30.53 13.86
CA ARG A 46 10.31 31.40 13.35
C ARG A 46 9.06 31.35 14.23
N ASN A 47 8.62 30.15 14.64
CA ASN A 47 7.44 30.00 15.49
C ASN A 47 7.70 30.57 16.91
N SER A 48 8.91 30.43 17.44
CA SER A 48 9.29 31.05 18.71
C SER A 48 9.23 32.57 18.65
N PHE A 49 9.66 33.17 17.53
CA PHE A 49 9.56 34.61 17.29
C PHE A 49 8.10 35.07 17.21
N ILE A 50 7.27 34.38 16.35
CA ILE A 50 5.89 34.82 16.12
C ILE A 50 4.98 34.63 17.34
N PHE A 51 5.10 33.50 18.06
CA PHE A 51 4.16 33.15 19.12
C PHE A 51 4.64 33.42 20.52
N LYS A 52 5.95 33.65 20.71
CA LYS A 52 6.57 33.82 22.05
C LYS A 52 7.44 35.06 22.14
N ASP A 53 7.50 35.88 21.10
CA ASP A 53 8.36 37.04 20.96
C ASP A 53 9.82 36.77 21.38
N LYS A 54 10.29 35.54 21.02
CA LYS A 54 11.62 35.07 21.37
C LYS A 54 12.47 34.89 20.11
N GLU A 55 13.49 35.73 19.97
CA GLU A 55 14.48 35.63 18.91
C GLU A 55 15.47 34.49 19.21
N VAL A 56 15.74 33.65 18.20
CA VAL A 56 16.72 32.55 18.30
C VAL A 56 17.87 32.85 17.32
N PRO A 57 19.09 33.10 17.81
CA PRO A 57 20.23 33.38 16.96
C PRO A 57 20.52 32.24 15.97
N PRO A 58 20.93 32.56 14.72
CA PRO A 58 21.23 31.56 13.69
C PRO A 58 22.30 30.54 14.12
N GLU A 59 23.26 30.95 14.93
CA GLU A 59 24.34 30.11 15.45
C GLU A 59 23.80 28.99 16.34
N ILE A 60 22.76 29.28 17.14
CA ILE A 60 22.12 28.29 17.99
C ILE A 60 21.37 27.27 17.14
N ILE A 61 20.74 27.69 16.05
CA ILE A 61 20.08 26.79 15.10
C ILE A 61 21.12 25.86 14.47
N ALA A 62 22.23 26.42 14.00
CA ALA A 62 23.30 25.65 13.37
C ALA A 62 23.90 24.60 14.34
N VAL A 63 24.29 25.01 15.54
CA VAL A 63 24.89 24.13 16.55
C VAL A 63 23.93 23.01 16.94
N LYS A 64 22.64 23.32 17.19
CA LYS A 64 21.62 22.32 17.49
C LYS A 64 21.41 21.34 16.33
N SER A 65 21.36 21.84 15.09
CA SER A 65 21.19 21.01 13.92
C SER A 65 22.35 20.02 13.73
N ILE A 66 23.59 20.48 13.93
CA ILE A 66 24.78 19.63 13.87
C ILE A 66 24.77 18.59 15.01
N SER A 67 24.43 19.00 16.23
CA SER A 67 24.32 18.11 17.39
C SER A 67 23.29 17.01 17.17
N ILE A 68 22.09 17.36 16.68
CA ILE A 68 21.03 16.39 16.35
C ILE A 68 21.51 15.46 15.23
N SER A 69 22.10 15.98 14.15
CA SER A 69 22.61 15.20 13.03
C SER A 69 23.68 14.20 13.48
N SER A 70 24.60 14.57 14.36
CA SER A 70 25.63 13.68 14.88
C SER A 70 25.06 12.61 15.80
N ALA A 71 24.05 12.93 16.62
CA ALA A 71 23.35 11.94 17.44
C ALA A 71 22.61 10.87 16.59
N PHE A 72 22.05 11.28 15.43
CA PHE A 72 21.45 10.33 14.48
C PHE A 72 22.45 9.37 13.83
N ARG A 73 23.71 9.80 13.64
CA ARG A 73 24.78 8.97 13.06
C ARG A 73 25.24 7.85 14.00
N GLN A 74 25.06 8.01 15.31
CA GLN A 74 25.59 7.07 16.31
C GLN A 74 24.70 5.86 16.60
N LYS A 75 23.46 5.83 16.10
CA LYS A 75 22.60 4.66 16.23
C LYS A 75 22.61 3.87 14.91
N PRO A 76 23.36 2.76 14.81
CA PRO A 76 23.13 1.83 13.73
C PRO A 76 21.66 1.43 13.81
N ARG A 77 20.89 1.64 12.73
CA ARG A 77 19.53 1.10 12.66
C ARG A 77 19.68 -0.41 12.85
N PRO A 78 19.02 -1.00 13.87
CA PRO A 78 18.96 -2.43 13.91
C PRO A 78 18.44 -2.86 12.53
N VAL A 79 19.22 -3.66 11.82
CA VAL A 79 18.73 -4.35 10.63
C VAL A 79 17.61 -5.23 11.17
N ARG A 80 16.38 -4.74 11.09
CA ARG A 80 15.21 -5.60 11.26
C ARG A 80 15.27 -6.55 10.07
N THR A 81 15.97 -7.67 10.25
CA THR A 81 15.63 -8.87 9.50
C THR A 81 14.20 -9.17 9.85
N LYS A 82 13.27 -8.65 9.02
CA LYS A 82 11.90 -9.16 9.03
C LYS A 82 12.09 -10.62 8.64
N ASN A 83 12.07 -11.51 9.64
CA ASN A 83 11.69 -12.88 9.36
C ASN A 83 10.28 -12.76 8.79
N LEU A 84 10.19 -12.71 7.47
CA LEU A 84 8.94 -12.83 6.74
C LEU A 84 8.44 -14.24 7.05
N SER A 85 7.66 -14.38 8.12
CA SER A 85 6.96 -15.62 8.37
C SER A 85 5.97 -15.78 7.21
N ILE A 86 6.34 -16.61 6.26
CA ILE A 86 5.45 -17.05 5.19
C ILE A 86 4.27 -17.73 5.88
N ILE A 87 3.07 -17.18 5.71
CA ILE A 87 1.86 -17.80 6.26
C ILE A 87 1.56 -19.02 5.40
N GLU A 88 1.38 -20.16 6.05
CA GLU A 88 0.89 -21.36 5.37
C GLU A 88 -0.56 -21.14 4.96
N ILE A 89 -0.84 -21.33 3.67
CA ILE A 89 -2.18 -21.17 3.12
C ILE A 89 -3.01 -22.39 3.44
N GLU A 90 -4.09 -22.20 4.20
CA GLU A 90 -5.05 -23.26 4.50
C GLU A 90 -5.85 -23.61 3.25
N LYS A 91 -5.79 -24.84 2.80
CA LYS A 91 -6.43 -25.36 1.60
C LYS A 91 -7.48 -26.46 1.88
N SER A 92 -7.84 -26.66 3.15
CA SER A 92 -8.85 -27.64 3.55
C SER A 92 -10.27 -27.25 3.13
N ARG A 93 -10.47 -25.98 2.78
CA ARG A 93 -11.72 -25.37 2.30
C ARG A 93 -11.39 -24.33 1.23
N PRO A 94 -12.36 -23.83 0.47
CA PRO A 94 -12.14 -22.75 -0.50
C PRO A 94 -11.38 -21.57 0.10
N TRP A 95 -10.46 -21.01 -0.67
CA TRP A 95 -9.65 -19.87 -0.24
C TRP A 95 -9.51 -18.83 -1.36
N GLY A 96 -9.23 -17.60 -1.00
CA GLY A 96 -9.08 -16.54 -1.98
C GLY A 96 -8.09 -15.48 -1.58
N PHE A 97 -7.65 -14.71 -2.58
CA PHE A 97 -6.78 -13.58 -2.46
C PHE A 97 -7.44 -12.35 -3.06
N PHE A 98 -7.27 -11.18 -2.46
CA PHE A 98 -7.71 -9.92 -3.02
C PHE A 98 -6.60 -8.88 -2.98
N ASP A 99 -6.66 -7.93 -3.92
CA ASP A 99 -5.76 -6.78 -4.01
C ASP A 99 -6.44 -5.61 -4.73
N GLY A 100 -6.12 -4.39 -4.31
CA GLY A 100 -6.58 -3.17 -4.94
C GLY A 100 -5.41 -2.36 -5.49
N ALA A 101 -5.48 -1.94 -6.73
CA ALA A 101 -4.51 -1.03 -7.34
C ALA A 101 -5.11 0.36 -7.55
N SER A 102 -4.32 1.41 -7.28
CA SER A 102 -4.69 2.78 -7.60
C SER A 102 -3.51 3.50 -8.26
N GLN A 103 -3.75 4.08 -9.44
CA GLN A 103 -2.76 4.84 -10.19
C GLN A 103 -3.44 6.03 -10.87
N ASN A 104 -2.94 7.24 -10.66
CA ASN A 104 -3.50 8.48 -11.21
C ASN A 104 -5.02 8.63 -10.93
N ASN A 105 -5.45 8.34 -9.71
CA ASN A 105 -6.85 8.28 -9.26
C ASN A 105 -7.71 7.17 -9.88
N LEU A 106 -7.24 6.45 -10.88
CA LEU A 106 -7.93 5.27 -11.40
C LEU A 106 -7.67 4.07 -10.51
N CYS A 107 -8.71 3.28 -10.28
CA CYS A 107 -8.67 2.10 -9.43
C CYS A 107 -9.01 0.84 -10.23
N GLY A 108 -8.26 -0.22 -9.95
CA GLY A 108 -8.53 -1.56 -10.44
C GLY A 108 -8.62 -2.53 -9.25
N GLY A 109 -9.54 -3.47 -9.32
CA GLY A 109 -9.68 -4.55 -8.36
C GLY A 109 -9.20 -5.87 -8.93
N GLY A 110 -8.61 -6.69 -8.08
CA GLY A 110 -8.14 -8.02 -8.40
C GLY A 110 -8.51 -9.04 -7.34
N ALA A 111 -8.94 -10.21 -7.77
CA ALA A 111 -9.21 -11.33 -6.88
C ALA A 111 -8.85 -12.66 -7.51
N VAL A 112 -8.52 -13.64 -6.68
CA VAL A 112 -8.37 -15.03 -7.08
C VAL A 112 -9.15 -15.88 -6.10
N LEU A 113 -10.10 -16.68 -6.60
CA LEU A 113 -10.89 -17.63 -5.81
C LEU A 113 -10.49 -19.04 -6.17
N PHE A 114 -10.07 -19.83 -5.20
CA PHE A 114 -9.79 -21.24 -5.33
C PHE A 114 -10.93 -22.04 -4.70
N LEU A 115 -11.61 -22.86 -5.49
CA LEU A 115 -12.50 -23.91 -5.00
C LEU A 115 -11.72 -25.17 -4.65
N SER A 116 -10.61 -25.40 -5.37
CA SER A 116 -9.60 -26.44 -5.13
C SER A 116 -8.27 -26.03 -5.82
N ASP A 117 -7.20 -26.80 -5.63
CA ASP A 117 -5.92 -26.57 -6.34
C ASP A 117 -6.06 -26.62 -7.88
N ASN A 118 -7.04 -27.38 -8.40
CA ASN A 118 -7.26 -27.58 -9.82
C ASN A 118 -8.48 -26.81 -10.38
N HIS A 119 -9.25 -26.11 -9.53
CA HIS A 119 -10.39 -25.32 -9.95
C HIS A 119 -10.36 -23.95 -9.26
N TYR A 120 -10.07 -22.91 -10.02
CA TYR A 120 -9.96 -21.55 -9.51
C TYR A 120 -10.29 -20.49 -10.56
N PHE A 121 -10.58 -19.30 -10.09
CA PHE A 121 -10.95 -18.14 -10.89
C PHE A 121 -9.97 -16.99 -10.64
N LYS A 122 -9.60 -16.29 -11.71
CA LYS A 122 -8.92 -14.99 -11.65
C LYS A 122 -9.87 -13.92 -12.12
N ILE A 123 -9.98 -12.84 -11.34
CA ILE A 123 -10.97 -11.81 -11.55
C ILE A 123 -10.27 -10.46 -11.57
N ALA A 124 -10.48 -9.67 -12.62
CA ALA A 124 -10.04 -8.29 -12.73
C ALA A 124 -11.26 -7.41 -12.97
N ILE A 125 -11.34 -6.24 -12.32
CA ILE A 125 -12.44 -5.27 -12.47
C ILE A 125 -11.93 -3.85 -12.53
N GLY A 126 -12.49 -3.03 -13.45
CA GLY A 126 -12.32 -1.58 -13.47
C GLY A 126 -13.21 -0.93 -12.42
N LEU A 127 -12.62 -0.22 -11.46
CA LEU A 127 -13.34 0.38 -10.35
C LEU A 127 -13.62 1.88 -10.53
N GLY A 128 -13.06 2.50 -11.58
CA GLY A 128 -13.14 3.93 -11.81
C GLY A 128 -12.25 4.72 -10.84
N GLU A 129 -12.67 5.93 -10.48
CA GLU A 129 -11.86 6.81 -9.62
C GLU A 129 -11.99 6.46 -8.14
N GLY A 130 -10.86 6.55 -7.40
CA GLY A 130 -10.85 6.28 -5.98
C GLY A 130 -9.46 6.22 -5.36
N SER A 131 -9.41 5.89 -4.08
CA SER A 131 -8.17 5.70 -3.32
C SER A 131 -7.74 4.24 -3.29
N ASN A 132 -6.50 3.98 -2.87
CA ASN A 132 -6.00 2.62 -2.70
C ASN A 132 -6.89 1.78 -1.75
N ASN A 133 -7.26 2.34 -0.59
CA ASN A 133 -8.15 1.64 0.36
C ASN A 133 -9.55 1.36 -0.24
N TYR A 134 -10.05 2.25 -1.11
CA TYR A 134 -11.29 2.04 -1.85
C TYR A 134 -11.18 0.82 -2.78
N ALA A 135 -10.09 0.74 -3.56
CA ALA A 135 -9.83 -0.38 -4.45
C ALA A 135 -9.71 -1.71 -3.68
N GLU A 136 -9.01 -1.70 -2.54
CA GLU A 136 -8.84 -2.86 -1.67
C GLU A 136 -10.16 -3.39 -1.11
N ILE A 137 -11.03 -2.50 -0.56
CA ILE A 137 -12.33 -2.91 -0.02
C ILE A 137 -13.22 -3.47 -1.12
N LEU A 138 -13.27 -2.81 -2.29
CA LEU A 138 -14.08 -3.29 -3.41
C LEU A 138 -13.59 -4.62 -3.97
N SER A 139 -12.27 -4.86 -3.97
CA SER A 139 -11.71 -6.16 -4.37
C SER A 139 -12.12 -7.27 -3.41
N LEU A 140 -12.11 -6.99 -2.09
CA LEU A 140 -12.64 -7.92 -1.10
C LEU A 140 -14.14 -8.17 -1.29
N LYS A 141 -14.94 -7.11 -1.51
CA LYS A 141 -16.37 -7.22 -1.79
C LYS A 141 -16.63 -8.08 -3.03
N LEU A 142 -15.88 -7.83 -4.12
CA LEU A 142 -15.97 -8.62 -5.35
C LEU A 142 -15.69 -10.10 -5.10
N LEU A 143 -14.60 -10.41 -4.39
CA LEU A 143 -14.25 -11.79 -4.07
C LEU A 143 -15.35 -12.50 -3.28
N LEU A 144 -15.92 -11.85 -2.26
CA LEU A 144 -16.99 -12.41 -1.44
C LEU A 144 -18.28 -12.58 -2.22
N ALA A 145 -18.68 -11.59 -3.02
CA ALA A 145 -19.88 -11.69 -3.87
C ALA A 145 -19.74 -12.85 -4.86
N PHE A 146 -18.60 -12.95 -5.54
CA PHE A 146 -18.34 -14.04 -6.49
C PHE A 146 -18.28 -15.40 -5.80
N ALA A 147 -17.66 -15.50 -4.61
CA ALA A 147 -17.67 -16.74 -3.83
C ALA A 147 -19.11 -17.17 -3.48
N THR A 148 -19.99 -16.23 -3.13
CA THR A 148 -21.40 -16.50 -2.87
C THR A 148 -22.12 -17.01 -4.13
N GLU A 149 -21.87 -16.44 -5.31
CA GLU A 149 -22.39 -16.90 -6.59
C GLU A 149 -21.93 -18.34 -6.93
N GLN A 150 -20.70 -18.69 -6.51
CA GLN A 150 -20.18 -20.06 -6.65
C GLN A 150 -20.67 -21.01 -5.55
N ASN A 151 -21.67 -20.61 -4.74
CA ASN A 151 -22.22 -21.39 -3.63
C ASN A 151 -21.20 -21.76 -2.54
N VAL A 152 -20.12 -20.98 -2.39
CA VAL A 152 -19.13 -21.16 -1.33
C VAL A 152 -19.75 -20.70 -0.01
N LYS A 153 -19.74 -21.57 1.01
CA LYS A 153 -20.26 -21.31 2.37
C LYS A 153 -19.14 -21.08 3.38
N ASP A 154 -18.01 -21.73 3.16
CA ASP A 154 -16.84 -21.69 4.01
C ASP A 154 -15.66 -21.12 3.23
N ILE A 155 -15.02 -20.07 3.70
CA ILE A 155 -13.91 -19.46 2.96
C ILE A 155 -12.84 -18.88 3.88
N THR A 156 -11.57 -19.05 3.48
CA THR A 156 -10.43 -18.34 4.05
C THR A 156 -9.91 -17.33 3.05
N ILE A 157 -9.82 -16.06 3.45
CA ILE A 157 -9.38 -14.96 2.58
C ILE A 157 -8.05 -14.40 3.03
N TYR A 158 -7.21 -14.04 2.06
CA TYR A 158 -5.89 -13.48 2.24
C TYR A 158 -5.77 -12.14 1.47
N GLY A 159 -5.11 -11.16 2.08
CA GLY A 159 -4.80 -9.87 1.45
C GLY A 159 -3.59 -9.20 2.09
N ASP A 160 -2.94 -8.29 1.40
CA ASP A 160 -1.78 -7.57 1.92
C ASP A 160 -2.12 -6.17 2.50
N SER A 161 -3.38 -5.77 2.41
CA SER A 161 -3.89 -4.55 3.04
C SER A 161 -4.22 -4.77 4.52
N MET A 162 -3.28 -4.45 5.41
CA MET A 162 -3.47 -4.55 6.86
C MET A 162 -4.68 -3.74 7.35
N ASN A 163 -4.96 -2.58 6.74
CA ASN A 163 -6.09 -1.74 7.11
C ASN A 163 -7.41 -2.48 6.86
N VAL A 164 -7.61 -3.00 5.64
CA VAL A 164 -8.84 -3.71 5.27
C VAL A 164 -9.03 -4.95 6.12
N ILE A 165 -7.96 -5.73 6.34
CA ILE A 165 -8.00 -6.91 7.23
C ILE A 165 -8.44 -6.51 8.66
N ASN A 166 -7.87 -5.45 9.23
CA ASN A 166 -8.20 -4.99 10.59
C ASN A 166 -9.62 -4.44 10.68
N TRP A 167 -10.09 -3.71 9.65
CA TRP A 167 -11.47 -3.22 9.59
C TRP A 167 -12.47 -4.37 9.49
N THR A 168 -12.20 -5.35 8.65
CA THR A 168 -13.05 -6.54 8.49
C THR A 168 -13.13 -7.37 9.77
N LYS A 169 -12.02 -7.47 10.53
CA LYS A 169 -12.00 -8.14 11.85
C LYS A 169 -12.56 -7.30 12.99
N GLY A 170 -12.88 -6.03 12.76
CA GLY A 170 -13.31 -5.11 13.81
C GLY A 170 -12.21 -4.74 14.83
N THR A 171 -10.95 -5.08 14.56
CA THR A 171 -9.81 -4.75 15.44
C THR A 171 -9.36 -3.30 15.31
N GLN A 172 -9.76 -2.63 14.22
CA GLN A 172 -9.54 -1.22 13.97
C GLN A 172 -10.80 -0.60 13.34
N ARG A 173 -11.12 0.63 13.73
CA ARG A 173 -12.27 1.36 13.16
C ARG A 173 -11.87 2.04 11.84
N CYS A 174 -12.71 1.91 10.82
CA CYS A 174 -12.63 2.73 9.61
C CYS A 174 -13.22 4.11 9.93
N ILE A 175 -12.44 5.19 9.74
CA ILE A 175 -12.88 6.57 10.04
C ILE A 175 -13.50 7.24 8.82
N ASN A 176 -13.12 6.83 7.62
CA ASN A 176 -13.62 7.41 6.36
C ASN A 176 -15.07 6.94 6.10
N LEU A 177 -16.01 7.88 6.10
CA LEU A 177 -17.45 7.58 5.94
C LEU A 177 -17.79 6.88 4.62
N THR A 178 -17.15 7.26 3.51
CA THR A 178 -17.36 6.61 2.21
C THR A 178 -16.92 5.14 2.24
N LEU A 179 -15.82 4.85 2.92
CA LEU A 179 -15.31 3.49 3.07
C LEU A 179 -16.10 2.67 4.09
N GLN A 180 -16.76 3.32 5.06
CA GLN A 180 -17.63 2.63 6.04
C GLN A 180 -18.80 1.95 5.35
N ASN A 181 -19.51 2.62 4.44
CA ASN A 181 -20.63 2.05 3.70
C ASN A 181 -20.19 0.81 2.90
N LEU A 182 -19.03 0.89 2.24
CA LEU A 182 -18.47 -0.25 1.50
C LEU A 182 -18.07 -1.40 2.43
N LEU A 183 -17.56 -1.07 3.60
CA LEU A 183 -17.21 -2.07 4.61
C LEU A 183 -18.47 -2.74 5.18
N GLU A 184 -19.56 -2.02 5.37
CA GLU A 184 -20.85 -2.57 5.79
C GLU A 184 -21.38 -3.59 4.78
N ASP A 185 -21.27 -3.29 3.47
CA ASP A 185 -21.61 -4.24 2.41
C ASP A 185 -20.75 -5.52 2.49
N VAL A 186 -19.45 -5.37 2.74
CA VAL A 186 -18.52 -6.50 2.94
C VAL A 186 -18.95 -7.34 4.16
N LEU A 187 -19.27 -6.68 5.28
CA LEU A 187 -19.70 -7.36 6.50
C LEU A 187 -21.04 -8.08 6.30
N MET A 188 -21.97 -7.52 5.52
CA MET A 188 -23.21 -8.19 5.16
C MET A 188 -22.95 -9.47 4.35
N LEU A 189 -22.06 -9.44 3.36
CA LEU A 189 -21.68 -10.63 2.62
C LEU A 189 -21.05 -11.69 3.52
N ILE A 190 -20.22 -11.29 4.49
CA ILE A 190 -19.62 -12.21 5.46
C ILE A 190 -20.70 -12.89 6.33
N THR A 191 -21.77 -12.18 6.70
CA THR A 191 -22.87 -12.80 7.48
C THR A 191 -23.65 -13.86 6.73
N SER A 192 -23.57 -13.90 5.40
CA SER A 192 -24.19 -14.95 4.58
C SER A 192 -23.37 -16.23 4.48
N LEU A 193 -22.14 -16.23 4.98
CA LEU A 193 -21.23 -17.38 5.02
C LEU A 193 -21.41 -18.15 6.33
N GLU A 194 -21.21 -19.46 6.30
CA GLU A 194 -21.23 -20.31 7.50
C GLU A 194 -19.92 -20.16 8.28
N THR A 195 -18.79 -20.09 7.55
CA THR A 195 -17.46 -19.88 8.15
C THR A 195 -16.66 -18.90 7.31
N PHE A 196 -16.14 -17.90 8.00
CA PHE A 196 -15.26 -16.88 7.39
C PHE A 196 -14.00 -16.69 8.21
N SER A 197 -12.85 -16.65 7.56
CA SER A 197 -11.59 -16.18 8.16
C SER A 197 -10.82 -15.30 7.18
N CYS A 198 -10.14 -14.29 7.72
CA CYS A 198 -9.39 -13.34 6.92
C CYS A 198 -8.00 -13.14 7.53
N HIS A 199 -6.95 -13.22 6.70
CA HIS A 199 -5.57 -13.17 7.15
C HIS A 199 -4.75 -12.19 6.30
N HIS A 200 -3.86 -11.46 6.99
CA HIS A 200 -2.88 -10.64 6.29
C HIS A 200 -1.75 -11.52 5.78
N VAL A 201 -1.38 -11.35 4.51
CA VAL A 201 -0.21 -11.96 3.89
C VAL A 201 0.74 -10.88 3.39
N TYR A 202 1.99 -11.23 3.19
CA TYR A 202 2.92 -10.30 2.54
C TYR A 202 2.70 -10.27 1.03
N ARG A 203 3.03 -9.14 0.41
CA ARG A 203 2.86 -8.92 -1.04
C ARG A 203 3.46 -10.03 -1.90
N ALA A 204 4.55 -10.66 -1.44
CA ALA A 204 5.16 -11.81 -2.14
C ALA A 204 4.21 -13.01 -2.27
N GLN A 205 3.25 -13.17 -1.34
CA GLN A 205 2.23 -14.23 -1.37
C GLN A 205 0.93 -13.78 -2.04
N ASN A 206 0.73 -12.46 -2.31
CA ASN A 206 -0.47 -11.88 -2.92
C ASN A 206 -0.29 -11.57 -4.42
N GLN A 207 0.78 -12.05 -5.05
CA GLN A 207 1.16 -11.68 -6.43
C GLN A 207 0.07 -11.94 -7.47
N ALA A 208 -0.70 -13.01 -7.32
CA ALA A 208 -1.74 -13.36 -8.27
C ALA A 208 -2.88 -12.32 -8.26
N ALA A 209 -3.34 -11.88 -7.08
CA ALA A 209 -4.33 -10.83 -6.96
C ALA A 209 -3.76 -9.45 -7.36
N ASP A 210 -2.50 -9.14 -7.03
CA ASP A 210 -1.79 -7.92 -7.47
C ASP A 210 -1.71 -7.82 -9.01
N GLN A 211 -1.53 -8.93 -9.71
CA GLN A 211 -1.57 -8.94 -11.17
C GLN A 211 -2.97 -8.63 -11.72
N GLU A 212 -4.00 -9.21 -11.12
CA GLU A 212 -5.37 -8.96 -11.55
C GLU A 212 -5.83 -7.53 -11.21
N SER A 213 -5.43 -6.96 -10.07
CA SER A 213 -5.73 -5.56 -9.73
C SER A 213 -5.12 -4.57 -10.74
N LYS A 214 -3.90 -4.85 -11.22
CA LYS A 214 -3.24 -4.08 -12.28
C LYS A 214 -3.92 -4.24 -13.63
N ARG A 215 -4.45 -5.43 -13.96
CA ARG A 215 -5.30 -5.63 -15.15
C ARG A 215 -6.59 -4.83 -15.03
N GLY A 216 -7.17 -4.78 -13.85
CA GLY A 216 -8.36 -3.98 -13.55
C GLY A 216 -8.19 -2.48 -13.85
N LEU A 217 -6.98 -1.92 -13.69
CA LEU A 217 -6.68 -0.52 -14.08
C LEU A 217 -6.88 -0.23 -15.58
N LEU A 218 -6.83 -1.26 -16.42
CA LEU A 218 -6.97 -1.15 -17.89
C LEU A 218 -8.43 -1.33 -18.34
N LEU A 219 -9.33 -1.69 -17.44
CA LEU A 219 -10.74 -1.92 -17.71
C LEU A 219 -11.56 -0.65 -17.46
N SER A 220 -12.65 -0.48 -18.23
CA SER A 220 -13.63 0.56 -17.98
C SER A 220 -14.32 0.35 -16.62
N LYS A 221 -14.81 1.42 -16.00
CA LYS A 221 -15.55 1.33 -14.73
C LYS A 221 -16.73 0.36 -14.85
N GLY A 222 -16.78 -0.65 -13.97
CA GLY A 222 -17.82 -1.68 -13.96
C GLY A 222 -17.59 -2.82 -14.95
N GLN A 223 -16.60 -2.73 -15.83
CA GLN A 223 -16.19 -3.85 -16.67
C GLN A 223 -15.34 -4.81 -15.86
N TRP A 224 -15.57 -6.09 -16.00
CA TRP A 224 -14.77 -7.11 -15.34
C TRP A 224 -14.51 -8.29 -16.27
N LYS A 225 -13.36 -8.91 -16.04
CA LYS A 225 -12.92 -10.12 -16.72
C LYS A 225 -12.72 -11.22 -15.70
N ILE A 226 -13.35 -12.37 -15.96
CA ILE A 226 -13.17 -13.60 -15.17
C ILE A 226 -12.50 -14.63 -16.08
N THR A 227 -11.41 -15.22 -15.59
CA THR A 227 -10.76 -16.38 -16.20
C THR A 227 -10.91 -17.55 -15.27
N GLU A 228 -11.63 -18.56 -15.70
CA GLU A 228 -11.79 -19.83 -14.98
C GLU A 228 -10.73 -20.84 -15.43
N PHE A 229 -10.15 -21.51 -14.45
CA PHE A 229 -9.22 -22.63 -14.64
C PHE A 229 -9.80 -23.87 -14.00
N HIS A 230 -10.10 -24.87 -14.81
CA HIS A 230 -10.63 -26.16 -14.34
C HIS A 230 -9.81 -27.30 -14.94
N GLY A 231 -8.84 -27.80 -14.21
CA GLY A 231 -7.85 -28.74 -14.70
C GLY A 231 -7.03 -28.13 -15.85
N ALA A 232 -7.10 -28.75 -17.03
CA ALA A 232 -6.44 -28.24 -18.25
C ALA A 232 -7.32 -27.27 -19.06
N GLN A 233 -8.57 -27.06 -18.68
CA GLN A 233 -9.50 -26.17 -19.38
C GLN A 233 -9.36 -24.74 -18.85
N ILE A 234 -9.36 -23.77 -19.76
CA ILE A 234 -9.33 -22.33 -19.45
C ILE A 234 -10.49 -21.70 -20.22
N SER A 235 -11.34 -20.94 -19.50
CA SER A 235 -12.41 -20.15 -20.10
C SER A 235 -12.37 -18.71 -19.62
N ASP A 236 -12.55 -17.78 -20.55
CA ASP A 236 -12.60 -16.34 -20.27
C ASP A 236 -14.02 -15.83 -20.45
N ILE A 237 -14.53 -15.10 -19.47
CA ILE A 237 -15.80 -14.39 -19.53
C ILE A 237 -15.53 -12.89 -19.30
N ILE A 238 -16.02 -12.05 -20.20
CA ILE A 238 -15.96 -10.59 -20.05
C ILE A 238 -17.38 -10.09 -19.79
N HIS A 239 -17.57 -9.39 -18.70
CA HIS A 239 -18.80 -8.69 -18.36
C HIS A 239 -18.63 -7.21 -18.66
N GLU A 240 -19.44 -6.68 -19.57
CA GLU A 240 -19.49 -5.26 -19.83
C GLU A 240 -20.27 -4.52 -18.73
N PRO A 241 -19.93 -3.24 -18.47
CA PRO A 241 -20.70 -2.42 -17.55
C PRO A 241 -22.15 -2.33 -18.04
N PHE A 242 -23.09 -2.40 -17.12
CA PHE A 242 -24.48 -2.12 -17.47
C PHE A 242 -24.56 -0.72 -18.03
N SER A 243 -24.94 -0.58 -19.31
CA SER A 243 -25.31 0.71 -19.91
C SER A 243 -26.61 1.17 -19.28
N HIS A 244 -26.51 2.24 -18.45
CA HIS A 244 -27.68 2.97 -17.94
C HIS A 244 -28.15 3.99 -18.96
#